data_69a4fe7afc9c8978af50d5f7b4ed3263
#
_entry.id   69a4fe7afc9c8978af50d5f7b4ed3263
#
_cell.length_a   1.000
_cell.length_b   1.000
_cell.length_c   1.000
_cell.angle_alpha   90.00
_cell.angle_beta   90.00
_cell.angle_gamma   90.00
#
_symmetry.space_group_name_H-M   'P 1'
#
loop_
_entity.id
_entity.type
_entity.pdbx_description
1 polymer ?
#
loop_
_entity_poly.entity_id
_entity_poly.type
_entity_poly.pdbx_seq_one_letter_code
_entity_poly.pdbx_strand_id
1 'polypeptide(L)'
;MKEKYIKNLFYLAGAVNILGTLTLSRFFTNESLVQIDPTIISNSGLILIIVWGLAFIATSNYYQKNRWIVGVFALEKTTYVGMWCYWYFTKDYTLKSLFDLDFMTGFFYATFGLNDLLFLCFFCYIFFKKFDQ
;
A
#
# COMPACT_ATOMS: atom_id res chain seq x y z
N MET A 1 12.81 12.30 13.94
CA MET A 1 12.02 12.92 12.85
C MET A 1 11.07 13.92 13.47
N LYS A 2 10.96 15.13 12.91
CA LYS A 2 10.04 16.15 13.41
C LYS A 2 8.58 15.72 13.18
N GLU A 3 7.66 16.09 14.08
CA GLU A 3 6.24 15.70 14.02
C GLU A 3 5.58 16.05 12.68
N LYS A 4 5.86 17.23 12.13
CA LYS A 4 5.36 17.65 10.81
C LYS A 4 5.69 16.64 9.71
N TYR A 5 6.92 16.09 9.68
CA TYR A 5 7.31 15.11 8.66
C TYR A 5 6.58 13.78 8.86
N ILE A 6 6.37 13.37 10.11
CA ILE A 6 5.61 12.15 10.41
C ILE A 6 4.18 12.27 9.88
N LYS A 7 3.49 13.38 10.20
CA LYS A 7 2.14 13.65 9.67
C LYS A 7 2.09 13.64 8.15
N ASN A 8 3.06 14.30 7.50
CA ASN A 8 3.13 14.32 6.04
C ASN A 8 3.33 12.92 5.44
N LEU A 9 4.07 12.04 6.10
CA LEU A 9 4.23 10.65 5.64
C LEU A 9 2.95 9.82 5.80
N PHE A 10 2.14 10.06 6.83
CA PHE A 10 0.80 9.47 6.92
C PHE A 10 -0.11 9.95 5.77
N TYR A 11 -0.11 11.25 5.47
CA TYR A 11 -0.85 11.79 4.31
C TYR A 11 -0.34 11.23 3.00
N LEU A 12 0.97 11.10 2.83
CA LEU A 12 1.57 10.53 1.63
C LEU A 12 1.17 9.05 1.47
N ALA A 13 1.25 8.25 2.54
CA ALA A 13 0.82 6.85 2.52
C ALA A 13 -0.66 6.73 2.09
N GLY A 14 -1.52 7.56 2.66
CA GLY A 14 -2.93 7.60 2.29
C GLY A 14 -3.16 8.04 0.85
N ALA A 15 -2.49 9.11 0.42
CA ALA A 15 -2.61 9.62 -0.95
C ALA A 15 -2.14 8.58 -1.98
N VAL A 16 -1.04 7.89 -1.72
CA VAL A 16 -0.52 6.83 -2.61
C VAL A 16 -1.52 5.68 -2.71
N ASN A 17 -2.08 5.21 -1.58
CA ASN A 17 -3.08 4.16 -1.59
C ASN A 17 -4.34 4.59 -2.37
N ILE A 18 -4.84 5.80 -2.16
CA ILE A 18 -6.07 6.28 -2.79
C ILE A 18 -5.84 6.62 -4.26
N LEU A 19 -4.94 7.57 -4.54
CA LEU A 19 -4.72 8.09 -5.89
C LEU A 19 -4.03 7.06 -6.78
N GLY A 20 -3.06 6.31 -6.23
CA GLY A 20 -2.38 5.24 -6.95
C GLY A 20 -3.37 4.15 -7.38
N THR A 21 -4.22 3.70 -6.46
CA THR A 21 -5.25 2.69 -6.77
C THR A 21 -6.23 3.19 -7.81
N LEU A 22 -6.80 4.39 -7.64
CA LEU A 22 -7.75 4.95 -8.61
C LEU A 22 -7.13 5.13 -9.99
N THR A 23 -5.90 5.63 -10.06
CA THR A 23 -5.21 5.88 -11.33
C THR A 23 -4.85 4.58 -12.04
N LEU A 24 -4.18 3.65 -11.34
CA LEU A 24 -3.66 2.43 -11.95
C LEU A 24 -4.77 1.42 -12.26
N SER A 25 -5.87 1.43 -11.51
CA SER A 25 -7.07 0.65 -11.82
C SER A 25 -7.99 1.31 -12.85
N ARG A 26 -7.65 2.51 -13.35
CA ARG A 26 -8.53 3.32 -14.22
C ARG A 26 -9.94 3.43 -13.65
N PHE A 27 -10.05 3.80 -12.37
CA PHE A 27 -11.32 3.84 -11.64
C PHE A 27 -12.08 2.49 -11.70
N PHE A 28 -11.37 1.39 -11.40
CA PHE A 28 -11.89 0.01 -11.36
C PHE A 28 -12.29 -0.59 -12.72
N THR A 29 -11.83 0.00 -13.83
CA THR A 29 -12.12 -0.47 -15.19
C THR A 29 -10.95 -1.20 -15.84
N ASN A 30 -9.80 -1.32 -15.16
CA ASN A 30 -8.63 -2.02 -15.68
C ASN A 30 -8.75 -3.53 -15.46
N GLU A 31 -9.35 -4.22 -16.42
CA GLU A 31 -9.54 -5.67 -16.35
C GLU A 31 -8.22 -6.44 -16.29
N SER A 32 -7.19 -6.01 -17.02
CA SER A 32 -5.87 -6.64 -17.00
C SER A 32 -5.28 -6.68 -15.62
N LEU A 33 -5.41 -5.60 -14.85
CA LEU A 33 -4.93 -5.52 -13.47
C LEU A 33 -5.54 -6.60 -12.56
N VAL A 34 -6.84 -6.81 -12.67
CA VAL A 34 -7.60 -7.74 -11.83
C VAL A 34 -7.37 -9.19 -12.27
N GLN A 35 -7.17 -9.45 -13.56
CA GLN A 35 -7.00 -10.81 -14.09
C GLN A 35 -5.67 -11.44 -13.69
N ILE A 36 -4.63 -10.67 -13.42
CA ILE A 36 -3.29 -11.17 -13.06
C ILE A 36 -3.28 -11.83 -11.68
N ASP A 37 -3.94 -11.23 -10.70
CA ASP A 37 -4.08 -11.79 -9.34
C ASP A 37 -5.47 -11.48 -8.78
N PRO A 38 -6.52 -12.18 -9.24
CA PRO A 38 -7.89 -11.90 -8.85
C PRO A 38 -8.19 -12.18 -7.38
N THR A 39 -7.32 -12.90 -6.69
CA THR A 39 -7.50 -13.21 -5.27
C THR A 39 -7.28 -11.98 -4.39
N ILE A 40 -6.25 -11.21 -4.70
CA ILE A 40 -5.82 -10.06 -3.88
C ILE A 40 -6.22 -8.75 -4.55
N ILE A 41 -6.00 -8.65 -5.87
CA ILE A 41 -6.23 -7.45 -6.67
C ILE A 41 -7.58 -7.57 -7.38
N SER A 42 -8.61 -7.88 -6.63
CA SER A 42 -10.01 -7.78 -7.06
C SER A 42 -10.51 -6.33 -6.87
N ASN A 43 -11.65 -5.99 -7.44
CA ASN A 43 -12.28 -4.69 -7.17
C ASN A 43 -12.53 -4.46 -5.67
N SER A 44 -12.93 -5.51 -4.94
CA SER A 44 -13.07 -5.42 -3.48
C SER A 44 -11.73 -5.20 -2.79
N GLY A 45 -10.67 -5.87 -3.25
CA GLY A 45 -9.30 -5.66 -2.73
C GLY A 45 -8.81 -4.24 -2.98
N LEU A 46 -9.05 -3.67 -4.16
CA LEU A 46 -8.72 -2.29 -4.49
C LEU A 46 -9.48 -1.28 -3.62
N ILE A 47 -10.76 -1.53 -3.34
CA ILE A 47 -11.55 -0.71 -2.40
C ILE A 47 -10.92 -0.76 -1.00
N LEU A 48 -10.52 -1.94 -0.52
CA LEU A 48 -9.87 -2.08 0.78
C LEU A 48 -8.54 -1.30 0.85
N ILE A 49 -7.75 -1.27 -0.22
CA ILE A 49 -6.53 -0.44 -0.27
C ILE A 49 -6.87 1.04 -0.08
N ILE A 50 -7.96 1.52 -0.70
CA ILE A 50 -8.45 2.90 -0.52
C ILE A 50 -8.89 3.14 0.93
N VAL A 51 -9.63 2.20 1.53
CA VAL A 51 -10.08 2.29 2.93
C VAL A 51 -8.88 2.38 3.88
N TRP A 52 -7.83 1.59 3.67
CA TRP A 52 -6.58 1.72 4.42
C TRP A 52 -5.92 3.08 4.23
N GLY A 53 -5.92 3.62 3.01
CA GLY A 53 -5.43 4.96 2.74
C GLY A 53 -6.17 6.04 3.55
N LEU A 54 -7.49 5.95 3.65
CA LEU A 54 -8.31 6.84 4.49
C LEU A 54 -7.96 6.67 5.97
N ALA A 55 -7.75 5.44 6.45
CA ALA A 55 -7.35 5.16 7.82
C ALA A 55 -5.97 5.78 8.17
N PHE A 56 -5.01 5.75 7.26
CA PHE A 56 -3.72 6.41 7.43
C PHE A 56 -3.89 7.92 7.62
N ILE A 57 -4.66 8.56 6.74
CA ILE A 57 -4.94 10.00 6.81
C ILE A 57 -5.64 10.35 8.13
N ALA A 58 -6.68 9.62 8.50
CA ALA A 58 -7.44 9.85 9.74
C ALA A 58 -6.56 9.74 10.99
N THR A 59 -5.55 8.84 10.97
CA THR A 59 -4.66 8.61 12.12
C THR A 59 -3.55 9.66 12.22
N SER A 60 -3.27 10.42 11.18
CA SER A 60 -2.12 11.32 11.09
C SER A 60 -1.98 12.33 12.24
N ASN A 61 -3.10 12.72 12.88
CA ASN A 61 -3.12 13.64 14.01
C ASN A 61 -3.18 12.95 15.37
N TYR A 62 -3.36 11.63 15.41
CA TYR A 62 -3.63 10.86 16.62
C TYR A 62 -2.63 9.70 16.87
N TYR A 63 -1.67 9.47 15.98
CA TYR A 63 -0.74 8.34 16.04
C TYR A 63 0.04 8.26 17.36
N GLN A 64 0.33 9.40 18.01
CA GLN A 64 1.02 9.43 19.31
C GLN A 64 0.15 8.92 20.45
N LYS A 65 -1.17 9.15 20.39
CA LYS A 65 -2.12 8.75 21.44
C LYS A 65 -2.46 7.26 21.40
N ASN A 66 -2.40 6.65 20.22
CA ASN A 66 -2.69 5.24 20.04
C ASN A 66 -1.71 4.59 19.06
N ARG A 67 -0.53 4.25 19.56
CA ARG A 67 0.50 3.58 18.76
C ARG A 67 0.08 2.21 18.25
N TRP A 68 -0.88 1.54 18.92
CA TRP A 68 -1.33 0.21 18.50
C TRP A 68 -2.01 0.23 17.15
N ILE A 69 -2.70 1.30 16.79
CA ILE A 69 -3.26 1.45 15.45
C ILE A 69 -2.15 1.52 14.38
N VAL A 70 -1.03 2.14 14.72
CA VAL A 70 0.15 2.16 13.82
C VAL A 70 0.76 0.77 13.69
N GLY A 71 0.73 -0.03 14.74
CA GLY A 71 1.10 -1.46 14.71
C GLY A 71 0.20 -2.26 13.76
N VAL A 72 -1.11 -1.98 13.74
CA VAL A 72 -2.05 -2.59 12.78
C VAL A 72 -1.70 -2.18 11.34
N PHE A 73 -1.30 -0.93 11.10
CA PHE A 73 -0.84 -0.49 9.77
C PHE A 73 0.44 -1.20 9.33
N ALA A 74 1.38 -1.41 10.25
CA ALA A 74 2.57 -2.21 9.96
C ALA A 74 2.20 -3.66 9.61
N LEU A 75 1.24 -4.26 10.31
CA LEU A 75 0.75 -5.61 10.02
C LEU A 75 0.06 -5.67 8.64
N GLU A 76 -0.78 -4.69 8.32
CA GLU A 76 -1.40 -4.57 7.00
C GLU A 76 -0.33 -4.52 5.89
N LYS A 77 0.67 -3.65 6.02
CA LYS A 77 1.76 -3.55 5.05
C LYS A 77 2.59 -4.84 4.97
N THR A 78 2.84 -5.50 6.10
CA THR A 78 3.52 -6.82 6.10
C THR A 78 2.73 -7.85 5.30
N THR A 79 1.41 -7.86 5.43
CA THR A 79 0.53 -8.76 4.68
C THR A 79 0.64 -8.52 3.18
N TYR A 80 0.53 -7.28 2.72
CA TYR A 80 0.64 -6.95 1.29
C TYR A 80 2.03 -7.20 0.72
N VAL A 81 3.10 -6.88 1.47
CA VAL A 81 4.48 -7.21 1.06
C VAL A 81 4.65 -8.72 0.93
N GLY A 82 4.16 -9.51 1.89
CA GLY A 82 4.21 -10.97 1.84
C GLY A 82 3.47 -11.54 0.64
N MET A 83 2.27 -11.03 0.36
CA MET A 83 1.47 -11.41 -0.80
C MET A 83 2.18 -11.05 -2.11
N TRP A 84 2.77 -9.86 -2.21
CA TRP A 84 3.53 -9.46 -3.40
C TRP A 84 4.76 -10.33 -3.60
N CYS A 85 5.53 -10.64 -2.53
CA CYS A 85 6.65 -11.55 -2.62
C CYS A 85 6.22 -12.94 -3.09
N TYR A 86 5.15 -13.48 -2.50
CA TYR A 86 4.61 -14.78 -2.92
C TYR A 86 4.25 -14.76 -4.41
N TRP A 87 3.47 -13.77 -4.85
CA TRP A 87 3.12 -13.61 -6.26
C TRP A 87 4.38 -13.49 -7.14
N TYR A 88 5.34 -12.64 -6.75
CA TYR A 88 6.56 -12.39 -7.53
C TYR A 88 7.38 -13.67 -7.79
N PHE A 89 7.47 -14.55 -6.79
CA PHE A 89 8.24 -15.79 -6.91
C PHE A 89 7.45 -16.95 -7.52
N THR A 90 6.13 -16.90 -7.56
CA THR A 90 5.28 -17.99 -8.07
C THR A 90 4.54 -17.65 -9.36
N LYS A 91 4.68 -16.41 -9.86
CA LYS A 91 3.98 -15.96 -11.07
C LYS A 91 4.45 -16.66 -12.33
N ASP A 92 3.53 -16.87 -13.24
CA ASP A 92 3.80 -17.34 -14.60
C ASP A 92 4.13 -16.21 -15.59
N TYR A 93 3.97 -14.95 -15.16
CA TYR A 93 4.20 -13.74 -15.97
C TYR A 93 5.55 -13.11 -15.66
N THR A 94 6.20 -12.55 -16.65
CA THR A 94 7.35 -11.67 -16.44
C THR A 94 6.88 -10.22 -16.28
N LEU A 95 7.62 -9.38 -15.56
CA LEU A 95 7.28 -7.96 -15.48
C LEU A 95 7.21 -7.31 -16.86
N LYS A 96 8.13 -7.69 -17.77
CA LYS A 96 8.11 -7.22 -19.15
C LYS A 96 6.79 -7.56 -19.84
N SER A 97 6.32 -8.81 -19.73
CA SER A 97 5.05 -9.21 -20.37
C SER A 97 3.84 -8.45 -19.79
N LEU A 98 3.87 -8.06 -18.52
CA LEU A 98 2.82 -7.23 -17.94
C LEU A 98 2.84 -5.80 -18.48
N PHE A 99 4.02 -5.20 -18.66
CA PHE A 99 4.14 -3.89 -19.31
C PHE A 99 3.72 -3.91 -20.78
N ASP A 100 4.04 -5.01 -21.49
CA ASP A 100 3.62 -5.20 -22.88
C ASP A 100 2.10 -5.39 -23.01
N LEU A 101 1.46 -5.99 -21.99
CA LEU A 101 0.02 -6.18 -21.91
C LEU A 101 -0.71 -4.85 -21.62
N ASP A 102 -0.29 -4.16 -20.58
CA ASP A 102 -0.84 -2.88 -20.15
C ASP A 102 0.16 -2.15 -19.23
N PHE A 103 0.52 -0.92 -19.58
CA PHE A 103 1.51 -0.14 -18.83
C PHE A 103 1.10 0.05 -17.36
N MET A 104 -0.15 0.38 -17.07
CA MET A 104 -0.62 0.62 -15.70
C MET A 104 -0.59 -0.65 -14.87
N THR A 105 -0.95 -1.78 -15.46
CA THR A 105 -0.85 -3.11 -14.84
C THR A 105 0.60 -3.46 -14.54
N GLY A 106 1.50 -3.34 -15.51
CA GLY A 106 2.93 -3.59 -15.31
C GLY A 106 3.52 -2.70 -14.22
N PHE A 107 3.20 -1.41 -14.24
CA PHE A 107 3.65 -0.46 -13.22
C PHE A 107 3.13 -0.81 -11.83
N PHE A 108 1.86 -1.17 -11.70
CA PHE A 108 1.27 -1.58 -10.43
C PHE A 108 2.03 -2.78 -9.83
N TYR A 109 2.15 -3.89 -10.58
CA TYR A 109 2.80 -5.10 -10.10
C TYR A 109 4.32 -4.95 -9.88
N ALA A 110 4.98 -4.04 -10.59
CA ALA A 110 6.39 -3.73 -10.37
C ALA A 110 6.63 -2.95 -9.07
N THR A 111 5.69 -2.12 -8.64
CA THR A 111 5.95 -1.10 -7.63
C THR A 111 5.19 -1.27 -6.33
N PHE A 112 4.01 -1.93 -6.30
CA PHE A 112 3.18 -1.89 -5.09
C PHE A 112 3.85 -2.56 -3.89
N GLY A 113 4.55 -3.67 -4.07
CA GLY A 113 5.26 -4.34 -2.98
C GLY A 113 6.42 -3.52 -2.43
N LEU A 114 7.16 -2.83 -3.30
CA LEU A 114 8.26 -1.94 -2.88
C LEU A 114 7.72 -0.71 -2.14
N ASN A 115 6.64 -0.14 -2.62
CA ASN A 115 5.95 0.97 -1.96
C ASN A 115 5.46 0.56 -0.56
N ASP A 116 4.83 -0.61 -0.46
CA ASP A 116 4.34 -1.12 0.82
C ASP A 116 5.49 -1.46 1.78
N LEU A 117 6.61 -1.94 1.28
CA LEU A 117 7.82 -2.16 2.09
C LEU A 117 8.36 -0.85 2.69
N LEU A 118 8.38 0.24 1.92
CA LEU A 118 8.82 1.55 2.42
C LEU A 118 7.90 2.05 3.53
N PHE A 119 6.58 1.96 3.35
CA PHE A 119 5.63 2.35 4.39
C PHE A 119 5.59 1.38 5.58
N LEU A 120 5.86 0.09 5.37
CA LEU A 120 6.07 -0.85 6.46
C LEU A 120 7.23 -0.40 7.37
N CYS A 121 8.38 -0.06 6.79
CA CYS A 121 9.51 0.46 7.54
C CYS A 121 9.15 1.74 8.30
N PHE A 122 8.41 2.64 7.67
CA PHE A 122 7.93 3.86 8.32
C PHE A 122 7.00 3.57 9.50
N PHE A 123 5.97 2.72 9.34
CA PHE A 123 5.04 2.39 10.42
C PHE A 123 5.72 1.61 11.56
N CYS A 124 6.65 0.71 11.25
CA CYS A 124 7.47 0.05 12.26
C CYS A 124 8.31 1.07 13.05
N TYR A 125 8.96 2.01 12.36
CA TYR A 125 9.72 3.06 13.03
C TYR A 125 8.84 3.86 14.00
N ILE A 126 7.63 4.27 13.59
CA ILE A 126 6.70 5.02 14.44
C ILE A 126 6.19 4.18 15.59
N PHE A 127 5.87 2.91 15.37
CA PHE A 127 5.38 2.00 16.41
C PHE A 127 6.39 1.81 17.53
N PHE A 128 7.68 1.65 17.22
CA PHE A 128 8.74 1.46 18.20
C PHE A 128 9.31 2.78 18.76
N LYS A 129 9.00 3.90 18.15
CA LYS A 129 9.45 5.19 18.65
C LYS A 129 8.77 5.52 19.98
N LYS A 130 9.59 5.86 21.00
CA LYS A 130 9.08 6.43 22.24
C LYS A 130 8.75 7.90 22.00
N PHE A 131 7.54 8.30 22.31
CA PHE A 131 7.12 9.71 22.36
C PHE A 131 7.11 10.11 23.83
N ASP A 132 7.81 11.19 24.16
CA ASP A 132 7.72 11.78 25.49
C ASP A 132 6.27 12.29 25.67
N GLN A 133 5.60 11.74 26.67
CA GLN A 133 4.23 12.10 27.04
C GLN A 133 4.25 13.37 27.89
#